data_f274ad8f4ababbc0dde929147adfd966
#
_entry.id   f274ad8f4ababbc0dde929147adfd966
#
_cell.length_a   1.000
_cell.length_b   1.000
_cell.length_c   1.000
_cell.angle_alpha   90.00
_cell.angle_beta   90.00
_cell.angle_gamma   90.00
#
_symmetry.space_group_name_H-M   'P 1'
#
loop_
_entity.id
_entity.type
_entity.pdbx_description
1 polymer ?
#
loop_
_entity_poly.entity_id
_entity_poly.type
_entity_poly.pdbx_seq_one_letter_code
_entity_poly.pdbx_strand_id
1 'polypeptide(L)'
;MSVLASGSTGNATYVESEKGSLLVDVGLTGKKMEELFSQIDRNIKDLNGILVTHEHIDHIKGLGVLARKYKFPIYANENTWKAIEKKDSRIPMDQKFIFNPYETKSLAGFDIESFNVSHDAIDPQFYIFHNNYKKFTMITDTGYVSDRMKGMIQGSDVFMFESNHDVDMLRMCRYPWKTKQRILSDMGHVSNEDAGLAMSDVITGNTKRIYLSHLSQDNNMKDLARMSVGQVLNEHDIDTEKEVLLCDTDKAQATPIYTL
;
A
#
# COMPACT_ATOMS: atom_id res chain seq x y z
N MET A 1 -4.21 10.70 -6.55
CA MET A 1 -3.56 9.39 -6.36
C MET A 1 -4.19 8.31 -7.24
N SER A 2 -3.47 7.27 -7.57
CA SER A 2 -3.98 6.08 -8.28
C SER A 2 -3.26 4.83 -7.75
N VAL A 3 -3.98 3.75 -7.48
CA VAL A 3 -3.41 2.44 -7.22
C VAL A 3 -3.14 1.79 -8.58
N LEU A 4 -1.87 1.72 -8.97
CA LEU A 4 -1.47 1.18 -10.27
C LEU A 4 -1.59 -0.34 -10.31
N ALA A 5 -1.21 -0.98 -9.23
CA ALA A 5 -1.36 -2.41 -9.02
C ALA A 5 -1.38 -2.73 -7.53
N SER A 6 -2.13 -3.77 -7.14
CA SER A 6 -2.18 -4.25 -5.76
C SER A 6 -2.43 -5.75 -5.68
N GLY A 7 -1.65 -6.45 -4.87
CA GLY A 7 -1.74 -7.86 -4.59
C GLY A 7 -0.39 -8.56 -4.62
N SER A 8 -0.35 -9.84 -4.24
CA SER A 8 0.86 -10.67 -4.09
C SER A 8 1.71 -10.88 -5.35
N THR A 9 1.29 -10.37 -6.50
CA THR A 9 2.07 -10.41 -7.76
C THR A 9 2.83 -9.12 -8.06
N GLY A 10 2.44 -8.01 -7.42
CA GLY A 10 3.11 -6.73 -7.51
C GLY A 10 2.25 -5.56 -7.06
N ASN A 11 2.88 -4.68 -6.29
CA ASN A 11 2.29 -3.50 -5.70
C ASN A 11 2.96 -2.24 -6.25
N ALA A 12 2.15 -1.22 -6.55
CA ALA A 12 2.62 0.09 -6.97
C ALA A 12 1.51 1.12 -6.81
N THR A 13 1.78 2.23 -6.14
CA THR A 13 0.83 3.32 -5.95
C THR A 13 1.44 4.65 -6.37
N TYR A 14 0.73 5.37 -7.22
CA TYR A 14 1.09 6.70 -7.69
C TYR A 14 0.40 7.78 -6.88
N VAL A 15 1.17 8.77 -6.42
CA VAL A 15 0.66 9.98 -5.76
C VAL A 15 1.22 11.23 -6.43
N GLU A 16 0.39 12.24 -6.63
CA GLU A 16 0.80 13.52 -7.24
C GLU A 16 0.20 14.71 -6.49
N SER A 17 0.95 15.79 -6.46
CA SER A 17 0.54 17.12 -6.05
C SER A 17 0.82 18.13 -7.17
N GLU A 18 0.50 19.41 -6.95
CA GLU A 18 0.89 20.48 -7.87
C GLU A 18 2.42 20.67 -8.00
N LYS A 19 3.20 20.17 -7.04
CA LYS A 19 4.66 20.34 -6.97
C LYS A 19 5.46 19.13 -7.45
N GLY A 20 4.79 18.01 -7.73
CA GLY A 20 5.47 16.81 -8.21
C GLY A 20 4.74 15.51 -7.89
N SER A 21 5.38 14.39 -8.20
CA SER A 21 4.80 13.06 -8.06
C SER A 21 5.78 12.04 -7.50
N LEU A 22 5.24 11.05 -6.81
CA LEU A 22 5.98 9.95 -6.20
C LEU A 22 5.34 8.62 -6.56
N LEU A 23 6.15 7.59 -6.55
CA LEU A 23 5.71 6.21 -6.67
C LEU A 23 6.03 5.49 -5.36
N VAL A 24 5.06 4.78 -4.81
CA VAL A 24 5.28 3.87 -3.68
C VAL A 24 5.33 2.45 -4.22
N ASP A 25 6.46 1.82 -4.05
CA ASP A 25 6.83 0.49 -4.52
C ASP A 25 6.88 0.31 -6.05
N VAL A 26 7.64 -0.69 -6.48
CA VAL A 26 7.84 -1.07 -7.88
C VAL A 26 7.76 -2.59 -7.99
N GLY A 27 6.63 -3.15 -7.63
CA GLY A 27 6.43 -4.60 -7.52
C GLY A 27 6.32 -5.34 -8.85
N LEU A 28 6.25 -4.60 -9.97
CA LEU A 28 6.11 -5.15 -11.32
C LEU A 28 7.35 -4.85 -12.17
N THR A 29 7.46 -5.52 -13.33
CA THR A 29 8.56 -5.26 -14.27
C THR A 29 8.51 -3.83 -14.81
N GLY A 30 9.66 -3.25 -15.17
CA GLY A 30 9.73 -1.89 -15.69
C GLY A 30 8.80 -1.64 -16.89
N LYS A 31 8.68 -2.61 -17.82
CA LYS A 31 7.74 -2.54 -18.94
C LYS A 31 6.29 -2.44 -18.45
N LYS A 32 5.91 -3.28 -17.47
CA LYS A 32 4.54 -3.25 -16.93
C LYS A 32 4.24 -1.95 -16.19
N MET A 33 5.24 -1.40 -15.49
CA MET A 33 5.11 -0.08 -14.86
C MET A 33 4.84 1.03 -15.89
N GLU A 34 5.56 1.05 -17.02
CA GLU A 34 5.33 2.00 -18.09
C GLU A 34 3.92 1.87 -18.70
N GLU A 35 3.43 0.63 -18.87
CA GLU A 35 2.06 0.36 -19.31
C GLU A 35 1.00 0.91 -18.33
N LEU A 36 1.22 0.72 -17.01
CA LEU A 36 0.31 1.21 -15.98
C LEU A 36 0.29 2.74 -15.89
N PHE A 37 1.44 3.39 -16.03
CA PHE A 37 1.49 4.85 -16.13
C PHE A 37 0.73 5.39 -17.33
N SER A 38 0.80 4.68 -18.47
CA SER A 38 0.04 5.04 -19.67
C SER A 38 -1.48 4.92 -19.48
N GLN A 39 -1.96 4.00 -18.62
CA GLN A 39 -3.39 3.85 -18.31
C GLN A 39 -3.97 5.05 -17.55
N ILE A 40 -3.13 5.82 -16.87
CA ILE A 40 -3.54 7.00 -16.11
C ILE A 40 -3.10 8.32 -16.78
N ASP A 41 -2.70 8.27 -18.05
CA ASP A 41 -2.20 9.43 -18.80
C ASP A 41 -1.06 10.18 -18.08
N ARG A 42 -0.11 9.42 -17.50
CA ARG A 42 1.09 9.94 -16.83
C ARG A 42 2.35 9.32 -17.43
N ASN A 43 3.47 10.04 -17.28
CA ASN A 43 4.76 9.53 -17.72
C ASN A 43 5.64 9.19 -16.51
N ILE A 44 6.14 7.97 -16.47
CA ILE A 44 7.01 7.53 -15.38
C ILE A 44 8.28 8.38 -15.24
N LYS A 45 8.71 9.07 -16.32
CA LYS A 45 9.89 9.96 -16.31
C LYS A 45 9.70 11.20 -15.44
N ASP A 46 8.44 11.58 -15.19
CA ASP A 46 8.10 12.81 -14.47
C ASP A 46 8.06 12.60 -12.95
N LEU A 47 8.38 11.37 -12.46
CA LEU A 47 8.48 11.08 -11.05
C LEU A 47 9.64 11.84 -10.39
N ASN A 48 9.38 12.38 -9.21
CA ASN A 48 10.37 13.03 -8.35
C ASN A 48 11.07 12.06 -7.40
N GLY A 49 10.53 10.84 -7.22
CA GLY A 49 11.15 9.83 -6.38
C GLY A 49 10.30 8.59 -6.21
N ILE A 50 10.91 7.58 -5.59
CA ILE A 50 10.30 6.30 -5.26
C ILE A 50 10.43 6.09 -3.76
N LEU A 51 9.32 5.74 -3.09
CA LEU A 51 9.30 5.27 -1.70
C LEU A 51 9.19 3.76 -1.72
N VAL A 52 9.96 3.07 -0.89
CA VAL A 52 9.91 1.61 -0.76
C VAL A 52 9.43 1.24 0.64
N THR A 53 8.40 0.41 0.71
CA THR A 53 7.80 -0.02 1.96
C THR A 53 8.64 -1.10 2.65
N HIS A 54 9.02 -2.14 1.92
CA HIS A 54 9.85 -3.25 2.37
C HIS A 54 10.45 -4.04 1.20
N GLU A 55 11.28 -5.03 1.48
CA GLU A 55 12.12 -5.71 0.50
C GLU A 55 11.48 -6.91 -0.21
N HIS A 56 10.19 -7.24 0.00
CA HIS A 56 9.56 -8.35 -0.70
C HIS A 56 9.54 -8.12 -2.22
N ILE A 57 9.60 -9.21 -2.98
CA ILE A 57 9.79 -9.13 -4.44
C ILE A 57 8.63 -8.45 -5.15
N ASP A 58 7.42 -8.60 -4.64
CA ASP A 58 6.21 -7.95 -5.13
C ASP A 58 6.12 -6.45 -4.78
N HIS A 59 7.14 -5.91 -4.10
CA HIS A 59 7.32 -4.47 -3.85
C HIS A 59 8.56 -3.89 -4.56
N ILE A 60 9.56 -4.71 -4.91
CA ILE A 60 10.83 -4.20 -5.47
C ILE A 60 11.25 -4.80 -6.80
N LYS A 61 10.46 -5.68 -7.41
CA LYS A 61 10.82 -6.44 -8.63
C LYS A 61 11.36 -5.59 -9.77
N GLY A 62 10.79 -4.42 -10.00
CA GLY A 62 11.20 -3.49 -11.06
C GLY A 62 12.14 -2.39 -10.58
N LEU A 63 12.37 -2.26 -9.28
CA LEU A 63 13.07 -1.11 -8.67
C LEU A 63 14.44 -0.87 -9.30
N GLY A 64 15.30 -1.88 -9.36
CA GLY A 64 16.63 -1.74 -9.91
C GLY A 64 16.66 -1.42 -11.40
N VAL A 65 15.64 -1.85 -12.17
CA VAL A 65 15.51 -1.51 -13.60
C VAL A 65 15.15 -0.03 -13.74
N LEU A 66 14.16 0.46 -12.99
CA LEU A 66 13.75 1.87 -13.03
C LEU A 66 14.84 2.79 -12.50
N ALA A 67 15.52 2.41 -11.42
CA ALA A 67 16.64 3.15 -10.87
C ALA A 67 17.72 3.44 -11.93
N ARG A 68 18.19 2.40 -12.63
CA ARG A 68 19.22 2.55 -13.66
C ARG A 68 18.74 3.29 -14.90
N LYS A 69 17.47 3.13 -15.28
CA LYS A 69 16.90 3.75 -16.48
C LYS A 69 16.60 5.24 -16.30
N TYR A 70 16.06 5.63 -15.15
CA TYR A 70 15.50 6.97 -14.93
C TYR A 70 16.24 7.78 -13.86
N LYS A 71 17.10 7.14 -13.07
CA LYS A 71 17.93 7.79 -12.04
C LYS A 71 17.14 8.53 -10.95
N PHE A 72 16.02 7.96 -10.51
CA PHE A 72 15.21 8.54 -9.43
C PHE A 72 15.91 8.47 -8.07
N PRO A 73 15.71 9.46 -7.19
CA PRO A 73 15.95 9.26 -5.76
C PRO A 73 14.98 8.20 -5.21
N ILE A 74 15.52 7.28 -4.42
CA ILE A 74 14.78 6.15 -3.85
C ILE A 74 14.93 6.22 -2.34
N TYR A 75 13.82 6.15 -1.63
CA TYR A 75 13.75 6.28 -0.18
C TYR A 75 13.30 4.98 0.44
N ALA A 76 14.07 4.47 1.39
CA ALA A 76 13.74 3.32 2.23
C ALA A 76 14.47 3.44 3.57
N ASN A 77 14.06 2.69 4.60
CA ASN A 77 14.82 2.67 5.83
C ASN A 77 16.14 1.88 5.68
N GLU A 78 17.03 2.04 6.66
CA GLU A 78 18.36 1.43 6.62
C GLU A 78 18.33 -0.09 6.51
N ASN A 79 17.41 -0.75 7.20
CA ASN A 79 17.32 -2.22 7.22
C ASN A 79 16.75 -2.76 5.91
N THR A 80 15.73 -2.10 5.36
CA THR A 80 15.20 -2.39 4.03
C THR A 80 16.27 -2.21 2.95
N TRP A 81 17.10 -1.15 3.01
CA TRP A 81 18.23 -0.98 2.09
C TRP A 81 19.23 -2.13 2.17
N LYS A 82 19.63 -2.56 3.38
CA LYS A 82 20.53 -3.71 3.57
C LYS A 82 19.95 -5.00 2.95
N ALA A 83 18.64 -5.18 3.02
CA ALA A 83 17.97 -6.34 2.41
C ALA A 83 17.87 -6.23 0.89
N ILE A 84 17.56 -5.04 0.34
CA ILE A 84 17.52 -4.77 -1.10
C ILE A 84 18.91 -5.01 -1.72
N GLU A 85 19.98 -4.54 -1.08
CA GLU A 85 21.36 -4.71 -1.58
C GLU A 85 21.77 -6.17 -1.73
N LYS A 86 21.29 -7.05 -0.86
CA LYS A 86 21.50 -8.49 -1.01
C LYS A 86 20.78 -9.08 -2.24
N LYS A 87 19.69 -8.46 -2.68
CA LYS A 87 18.87 -8.90 -3.84
C LYS A 87 19.29 -8.23 -5.14
N ASP A 88 19.58 -6.93 -5.13
CA ASP A 88 20.09 -6.15 -6.27
C ASP A 88 21.05 -5.05 -5.82
N SER A 89 22.34 -5.37 -5.82
CA SER A 89 23.42 -4.45 -5.46
C SER A 89 23.72 -3.37 -6.51
N ARG A 90 23.01 -3.37 -7.65
CA ARG A 90 23.30 -2.49 -8.80
C ARG A 90 22.56 -1.17 -8.76
N ILE A 91 21.80 -0.88 -7.70
CA ILE A 91 21.20 0.47 -7.50
C ILE A 91 22.32 1.42 -7.09
N PRO A 92 22.55 2.52 -7.85
CA PRO A 92 23.60 3.50 -7.55
C PRO A 92 23.45 4.14 -6.17
N MET A 93 24.57 4.39 -5.51
CA MET A 93 24.58 4.96 -4.14
C MET A 93 24.01 6.39 -4.08
N ASP A 94 24.20 7.17 -5.13
CA ASP A 94 23.69 8.55 -5.26
C ASP A 94 22.15 8.61 -5.42
N GLN A 95 21.50 7.47 -5.63
CA GLN A 95 20.05 7.35 -5.67
C GLN A 95 19.45 6.84 -4.35
N LYS A 96 20.26 6.41 -3.38
CA LYS A 96 19.81 5.82 -2.13
C LYS A 96 19.68 6.85 -1.03
N PHE A 97 18.47 7.05 -0.54
CA PHE A 97 18.17 7.97 0.54
C PHE A 97 17.52 7.22 1.71
N ILE A 98 17.91 7.57 2.93
CA ILE A 98 17.34 6.98 4.14
C ILE A 98 16.05 7.71 4.50
N PHE A 99 15.01 6.95 4.79
CA PHE A 99 13.77 7.42 5.35
C PHE A 99 13.28 6.38 6.38
N ASN A 100 13.61 6.63 7.65
CA ASN A 100 13.31 5.68 8.72
C ASN A 100 11.88 5.83 9.22
N PRO A 101 11.32 4.78 9.86
CA PRO A 101 10.03 4.86 10.51
C PRO A 101 9.95 5.98 11.55
N TYR A 102 8.78 6.60 11.64
CA TYR A 102 8.47 7.73 12.52
C TYR A 102 9.24 9.03 12.19
N GLU A 103 9.80 9.11 11.00
CA GLU A 103 10.30 10.37 10.43
C GLU A 103 9.21 11.03 9.56
N THR A 104 9.35 12.34 9.37
CA THR A 104 8.58 13.12 8.39
C THR A 104 9.53 13.72 7.36
N LYS A 105 9.20 13.58 6.07
CA LYS A 105 9.95 14.19 4.97
C LYS A 105 9.03 14.97 4.04
N SER A 106 9.47 16.16 3.64
CA SER A 106 8.76 16.95 2.63
C SER A 106 9.31 16.62 1.25
N LEU A 107 8.52 15.91 0.44
CA LEU A 107 8.88 15.45 -0.91
C LEU A 107 7.74 15.70 -1.89
N ALA A 108 8.05 16.23 -3.07
CA ALA A 108 7.07 16.44 -4.16
C ALA A 108 5.81 17.20 -3.71
N GLY A 109 5.92 18.10 -2.73
CA GLY A 109 4.81 18.89 -2.20
C GLY A 109 3.95 18.20 -1.14
N PHE A 110 4.34 17.02 -0.69
CA PHE A 110 3.74 16.33 0.45
C PHE A 110 4.63 16.41 1.68
N ASP A 111 4.04 16.51 2.85
CA ASP A 111 4.67 16.11 4.10
C ASP A 111 4.30 14.65 4.35
N ILE A 112 5.31 13.78 4.36
CA ILE A 112 5.12 12.33 4.39
C ILE A 112 5.62 11.81 5.72
N GLU A 113 4.73 11.19 6.49
CA GLU A 113 5.09 10.45 7.70
C GLU A 113 5.25 8.97 7.37
N SER A 114 6.25 8.34 7.95
CA SER A 114 6.45 6.89 7.88
C SER A 114 6.13 6.22 9.22
N PHE A 115 5.67 4.98 9.21
CA PHE A 115 5.41 4.18 10.40
C PHE A 115 5.61 2.70 10.13
N ASN A 116 6.01 1.94 11.17
CA ASN A 116 6.16 0.50 11.07
C ASN A 116 4.81 -0.23 11.06
N VAL A 117 4.79 -1.36 10.37
CA VAL A 117 3.71 -2.34 10.40
C VAL A 117 4.24 -3.70 10.86
N SER A 118 3.35 -4.62 11.23
CA SER A 118 3.72 -5.98 11.62
C SER A 118 3.63 -6.91 10.41
N HIS A 119 4.78 -7.27 9.84
CA HIS A 119 4.87 -8.15 8.68
C HIS A 119 6.17 -8.95 8.69
N ASP A 120 6.24 -10.08 7.96
CA ASP A 120 7.39 -10.97 7.87
C ASP A 120 8.52 -10.45 6.95
N ALA A 121 8.73 -9.12 6.96
CA ALA A 121 9.84 -8.43 6.33
C ALA A 121 10.85 -7.91 7.36
N ILE A 122 12.00 -7.41 6.92
CA ILE A 122 13.09 -7.04 7.86
C ILE A 122 12.73 -5.84 8.73
N ASP A 123 12.10 -4.82 8.14
CA ASP A 123 11.70 -3.60 8.83
C ASP A 123 10.61 -2.89 8.00
N PRO A 124 9.41 -3.47 7.91
CA PRO A 124 8.37 -2.98 7.02
C PRO A 124 7.78 -1.67 7.53
N GLN A 125 7.59 -0.71 6.61
CA GLN A 125 6.99 0.59 6.91
C GLN A 125 6.00 0.99 5.83
N PHE A 126 5.02 1.82 6.23
CA PHE A 126 4.08 2.45 5.31
C PHE A 126 4.04 3.96 5.48
N TYR A 127 3.20 4.65 4.72
CA TYR A 127 3.28 6.08 4.56
C TYR A 127 1.93 6.77 4.69
N ILE A 128 1.96 7.95 5.31
CA ILE A 128 0.86 8.90 5.38
C ILE A 128 1.28 10.15 4.61
N PHE A 129 0.49 10.56 3.66
CA PHE A 129 0.74 11.74 2.83
C PHE A 129 -0.18 12.89 3.27
N HIS A 130 0.40 14.03 3.61
CA HIS A 130 -0.32 15.25 3.92
C HIS A 130 -0.09 16.28 2.83
N ASN A 131 -1.17 16.91 2.34
CA ASN A 131 -1.12 18.03 1.41
C ASN A 131 -2.38 18.89 1.58
N ASN A 132 -2.24 20.21 1.80
CA ASN A 132 -3.36 21.17 1.87
C ASN A 132 -4.52 20.69 2.77
N TYR A 133 -4.21 20.28 4.01
CA TYR A 133 -5.18 19.74 4.98
C TYR A 133 -5.84 18.42 4.57
N LYS A 134 -5.36 17.78 3.53
CA LYS A 134 -5.78 16.45 3.07
C LYS A 134 -4.80 15.39 3.52
N LYS A 135 -5.34 14.23 3.84
CA LYS A 135 -4.57 13.09 4.36
C LYS A 135 -4.91 11.83 3.58
N PHE A 136 -3.90 11.23 2.97
CA PHE A 136 -3.98 9.92 2.34
C PHE A 136 -3.07 8.94 3.08
N THR A 137 -3.63 7.82 3.51
CA THR A 137 -2.88 6.76 4.21
C THR A 137 -2.84 5.48 3.40
N MET A 138 -1.66 4.90 3.32
CA MET A 138 -1.44 3.55 2.81
C MET A 138 -1.07 2.62 3.96
N ILE A 139 -1.73 1.47 4.04
CA ILE A 139 -1.41 0.38 4.94
C ILE A 139 -1.79 -0.94 4.28
N THR A 140 -0.78 -1.69 3.89
CA THR A 140 -0.90 -3.04 3.36
C THR A 140 0.11 -3.95 4.05
N ASP A 141 0.11 -5.23 3.75
CA ASP A 141 1.10 -6.16 4.32
C ASP A 141 1.26 -6.01 5.83
N THR A 142 0.15 -6.16 6.54
CA THR A 142 0.14 -6.10 8.01
C THR A 142 -0.71 -7.21 8.59
N GLY A 143 -0.18 -7.92 9.58
CA GLY A 143 -0.92 -8.98 10.27
C GLY A 143 -1.97 -8.44 11.26
N TYR A 144 -1.81 -7.21 11.73
CA TYR A 144 -2.78 -6.51 12.59
C TYR A 144 -2.55 -5.00 12.57
N VAL A 145 -3.55 -4.24 13.00
CA VAL A 145 -3.47 -2.78 13.14
C VAL A 145 -3.47 -2.41 14.61
N SER A 146 -2.32 -1.98 15.12
CA SER A 146 -2.15 -1.59 16.53
C SER A 146 -2.83 -0.26 16.85
N ASP A 147 -3.11 -0.01 18.15
CA ASP A 147 -3.69 1.27 18.60
C ASP A 147 -2.80 2.47 18.25
N ARG A 148 -1.47 2.27 18.25
CA ARG A 148 -0.52 3.30 17.79
C ARG A 148 -0.72 3.61 16.31
N MET A 149 -0.86 2.60 15.46
CA MET A 149 -1.13 2.78 14.04
C MET A 149 -2.48 3.45 13.83
N LYS A 150 -3.53 3.00 14.54
CA LYS A 150 -4.86 3.63 14.50
C LYS A 150 -4.79 5.11 14.85
N GLY A 151 -4.09 5.49 15.91
CA GLY A 151 -3.90 6.88 16.30
C GLY A 151 -3.19 7.73 15.23
N MET A 152 -2.23 7.15 14.49
CA MET A 152 -1.53 7.85 13.41
C MET A 152 -2.39 8.01 12.16
N ILE A 153 -3.13 6.98 11.76
CA ILE A 153 -3.88 6.95 10.50
C ILE A 153 -5.30 7.53 10.60
N GLN A 154 -5.84 7.68 11.80
CA GLN A 154 -7.19 8.19 12.05
C GLN A 154 -7.45 9.50 11.30
N GLY A 155 -8.67 9.64 10.78
CA GLY A 155 -9.13 10.85 10.12
C GLY A 155 -8.53 11.09 8.73
N SER A 156 -7.98 10.07 8.09
CA SER A 156 -7.57 10.18 6.69
C SER A 156 -8.76 10.39 5.77
N ASP A 157 -8.61 11.28 4.78
CA ASP A 157 -9.64 11.52 3.74
C ASP A 157 -9.76 10.31 2.81
N VAL A 158 -8.64 9.64 2.55
CA VAL A 158 -8.56 8.43 1.72
C VAL A 158 -7.65 7.40 2.36
N PHE A 159 -8.07 6.15 2.32
CA PHE A 159 -7.25 5.01 2.68
C PHE A 159 -6.99 4.10 1.48
N MET A 160 -5.78 3.58 1.38
CA MET A 160 -5.46 2.31 0.73
C MET A 160 -5.20 1.32 1.85
N PHE A 161 -6.12 0.40 2.07
CA PHE A 161 -6.12 -0.47 3.24
C PHE A 161 -6.14 -1.95 2.83
N GLU A 162 -5.34 -2.78 3.49
CA GLU A 162 -5.33 -4.21 3.23
C GLU A 162 -6.66 -4.85 3.56
N SER A 163 -7.12 -5.73 2.67
CA SER A 163 -8.24 -6.66 2.88
C SER A 163 -7.83 -7.96 2.19
N ASN A 164 -6.93 -8.72 2.85
CA ASN A 164 -6.18 -9.75 2.14
C ASN A 164 -7.00 -10.99 1.84
N HIS A 165 -7.67 -11.56 2.81
CA HIS A 165 -8.31 -12.85 2.65
C HIS A 165 -9.63 -12.96 3.40
N ASP A 166 -10.50 -13.80 2.89
CA ASP A 166 -11.60 -14.39 3.63
C ASP A 166 -11.08 -15.57 4.46
N VAL A 167 -11.42 -15.60 5.75
CA VAL A 167 -10.88 -16.58 6.70
C VAL A 167 -11.30 -18.02 6.34
N ASP A 168 -12.53 -18.23 5.90
CA ASP A 168 -13.05 -19.56 5.57
C ASP A 168 -12.48 -20.04 4.23
N MET A 169 -12.37 -19.18 3.22
CA MET A 169 -11.66 -19.52 1.98
C MET A 169 -10.23 -19.94 2.27
N LEU A 170 -9.49 -19.18 3.11
CA LEU A 170 -8.13 -19.53 3.48
C LEU A 170 -8.06 -20.87 4.22
N ARG A 171 -8.96 -21.13 5.17
CA ARG A 171 -9.01 -22.39 5.90
C ARG A 171 -9.27 -23.57 5.00
N MET A 172 -10.14 -23.42 3.99
CA MET A 172 -10.54 -24.48 3.06
C MET A 172 -9.59 -24.65 1.86
N CYS A 173 -8.75 -23.66 1.55
CA CYS A 173 -7.86 -23.70 0.38
C CYS A 173 -6.81 -24.83 0.47
N ARG A 174 -6.10 -25.06 -0.65
CA ARG A 174 -5.09 -26.13 -0.77
C ARG A 174 -3.72 -25.77 -0.18
N TYR A 175 -3.55 -24.61 0.43
CA TYR A 175 -2.25 -24.22 1.01
C TYR A 175 -1.84 -25.15 2.15
N PRO A 176 -0.54 -25.48 2.27
CA PRO A 176 -0.02 -26.18 3.44
C PRO A 176 -0.39 -25.44 4.73
N TRP A 177 -0.65 -26.20 5.80
CA TRP A 177 -1.05 -25.63 7.09
C TRP A 177 -0.08 -24.55 7.60
N LYS A 178 1.24 -24.76 7.42
CA LYS A 178 2.26 -23.78 7.78
C LYS A 178 2.07 -22.44 7.06
N THR A 179 1.68 -22.45 5.79
CA THR A 179 1.38 -21.22 5.01
C THR A 179 0.14 -20.53 5.56
N LYS A 180 -0.92 -21.29 5.87
CA LYS A 180 -2.14 -20.73 6.47
C LYS A 180 -1.84 -20.09 7.83
N GLN A 181 -1.09 -20.77 8.69
CA GLN A 181 -0.68 -20.22 9.99
C GLN A 181 0.13 -18.93 9.84
N ARG A 182 1.04 -18.85 8.87
CA ARG A 182 1.80 -17.62 8.58
C ARG A 182 0.86 -16.47 8.17
N ILE A 183 -0.07 -16.72 7.27
CA ILE A 183 -1.04 -15.70 6.80
C ILE A 183 -1.91 -15.20 7.96
N LEU A 184 -2.39 -16.10 8.81
CA LEU A 184 -3.25 -15.81 9.97
C LEU A 184 -2.49 -15.27 11.19
N SER A 185 -1.17 -15.13 11.13
CA SER A 185 -0.38 -14.65 12.27
C SER A 185 -0.28 -13.11 12.28
N ASP A 186 0.14 -12.57 13.43
CA ASP A 186 0.42 -11.14 13.59
C ASP A 186 1.48 -10.60 12.61
N MET A 187 2.26 -11.47 11.99
CA MET A 187 3.26 -11.15 10.96
C MET A 187 2.76 -11.46 9.54
N GLY A 188 1.51 -11.85 9.40
CA GLY A 188 0.89 -12.21 8.13
C GLY A 188 0.13 -11.04 7.50
N HIS A 189 -1.18 -11.25 7.31
CA HIS A 189 -2.06 -10.31 6.63
C HIS A 189 -3.42 -10.23 7.32
N VAL A 190 -4.02 -9.05 7.38
CA VAL A 190 -5.37 -8.87 7.93
C VAL A 190 -6.42 -9.51 7.03
N SER A 191 -7.41 -10.17 7.65
CA SER A 191 -8.60 -10.66 6.97
C SER A 191 -9.53 -9.51 6.54
N ASN A 192 -10.55 -9.82 5.75
CA ASN A 192 -11.58 -8.85 5.39
C ASN A 192 -12.31 -8.31 6.64
N GLU A 193 -12.61 -9.16 7.59
CA GLU A 193 -13.29 -8.79 8.84
C GLU A 193 -12.41 -7.94 9.75
N ASP A 194 -11.15 -8.37 9.99
CA ASP A 194 -10.19 -7.59 10.80
C ASP A 194 -9.89 -6.22 10.18
N ALA A 195 -9.83 -6.15 8.84
CA ALA A 195 -9.71 -4.91 8.11
C ALA A 195 -10.91 -3.99 8.35
N GLY A 196 -12.13 -4.52 8.25
CA GLY A 196 -13.37 -3.79 8.56
C GLY A 196 -13.38 -3.23 9.99
N LEU A 197 -13.01 -4.06 10.98
CA LEU A 197 -12.92 -3.66 12.39
C LEU A 197 -11.86 -2.57 12.60
N ALA A 198 -10.67 -2.73 12.01
CA ALA A 198 -9.64 -1.70 12.13
C ALA A 198 -10.05 -0.38 11.46
N MET A 199 -10.75 -0.45 10.31
CA MET A 199 -11.27 0.74 9.61
C MET A 199 -12.35 1.43 10.42
N SER A 200 -13.25 0.71 11.10
CA SER A 200 -14.33 1.32 11.92
C SER A 200 -13.78 2.20 13.04
N ASP A 201 -12.58 1.91 13.54
CA ASP A 201 -11.92 2.69 14.59
C ASP A 201 -11.26 3.98 14.07
N VAL A 202 -10.94 4.07 12.76
CA VAL A 202 -10.11 5.15 12.21
C VAL A 202 -10.85 6.06 11.21
N ILE A 203 -11.98 5.59 10.68
CA ILE A 203 -12.86 6.40 9.81
C ILE A 203 -13.45 7.56 10.60
N THR A 204 -13.54 8.70 9.95
CA THR A 204 -14.22 9.90 10.48
C THR A 204 -15.09 10.51 9.38
N GLY A 205 -15.87 11.53 9.70
CA GLY A 205 -16.69 12.26 8.70
C GLY A 205 -15.89 12.86 7.53
N ASN A 206 -14.56 12.94 7.65
CA ASN A 206 -13.69 13.39 6.55
C ASN A 206 -13.37 12.28 5.56
N THR A 207 -13.41 11.01 5.95
CA THR A 207 -13.09 9.87 5.09
C THR A 207 -14.10 9.74 3.95
N LYS A 208 -13.60 9.69 2.72
CA LYS A 208 -14.44 9.63 1.50
C LYS A 208 -14.27 8.35 0.72
N ARG A 209 -13.06 7.76 0.72
CA ARG A 209 -12.76 6.54 -0.06
C ARG A 209 -11.83 5.62 0.69
N ILE A 210 -12.07 4.33 0.50
CA ILE A 210 -11.19 3.25 0.95
C ILE A 210 -10.95 2.35 -0.25
N TYR A 211 -9.69 2.25 -0.67
CA TYR A 211 -9.25 1.28 -1.66
C TYR A 211 -8.90 -0.01 -0.94
N LEU A 212 -9.71 -1.06 -1.13
CA LEU A 212 -9.42 -2.40 -0.62
C LEU A 212 -8.26 -2.98 -1.41
N SER A 213 -7.17 -3.24 -0.73
CA SER A 213 -5.89 -3.53 -1.37
C SER A 213 -5.31 -4.88 -0.93
N HIS A 214 -4.30 -5.33 -1.68
CA HIS A 214 -3.53 -6.55 -1.41
C HIS A 214 -4.39 -7.82 -1.26
N LEU A 215 -5.46 -7.93 -2.08
CA LEU A 215 -6.34 -9.09 -2.06
C LEU A 215 -5.61 -10.36 -2.52
N SER A 216 -5.74 -11.43 -1.75
CA SER A 216 -5.25 -12.76 -2.12
C SER A 216 -5.96 -13.26 -3.38
N GLN A 217 -5.20 -13.79 -4.35
CA GLN A 217 -5.77 -14.33 -5.57
C GLN A 217 -6.56 -15.64 -5.35
N ASP A 218 -6.14 -16.43 -4.36
CA ASP A 218 -6.69 -17.77 -4.11
C ASP A 218 -7.71 -17.78 -2.96
N ASN A 219 -7.65 -16.78 -2.07
CA ASN A 219 -8.42 -16.78 -0.84
C ASN A 219 -9.26 -15.51 -0.65
N ASN A 220 -9.55 -14.78 -1.74
CA ASN A 220 -10.43 -13.62 -1.73
C ASN A 220 -11.07 -13.37 -3.11
N MET A 221 -12.11 -12.55 -3.11
CA MET A 221 -12.74 -11.98 -4.30
C MET A 221 -13.13 -10.54 -4.01
N LYS A 222 -13.07 -9.65 -5.00
CA LYS A 222 -13.40 -8.22 -4.84
C LYS A 222 -14.78 -8.01 -4.22
N ASP A 223 -15.79 -8.70 -4.75
CA ASP A 223 -17.16 -8.60 -4.21
C ASP A 223 -17.25 -9.09 -2.78
N LEU A 224 -16.57 -10.20 -2.44
CA LEU A 224 -16.56 -10.74 -1.08
C LEU A 224 -15.86 -9.79 -0.11
N ALA A 225 -14.72 -9.23 -0.48
CA ALA A 225 -14.01 -8.23 0.33
C ALA A 225 -14.90 -7.00 0.60
N ARG A 226 -15.55 -6.44 -0.45
CA ARG A 226 -16.48 -5.33 -0.27
C ARG A 226 -17.67 -5.67 0.61
N MET A 227 -18.25 -6.86 0.45
CA MET A 227 -19.39 -7.31 1.28
C MET A 227 -18.97 -7.45 2.73
N SER A 228 -17.88 -8.17 3.03
CA SER A 228 -17.42 -8.40 4.40
C SER A 228 -17.02 -7.09 5.10
N VAL A 229 -16.19 -6.27 4.46
CA VAL A 229 -15.80 -4.96 5.01
C VAL A 229 -17.02 -4.05 5.16
N GLY A 230 -17.88 -3.97 4.14
CA GLY A 230 -19.09 -3.16 4.17
C GLY A 230 -20.05 -3.57 5.27
N GLN A 231 -20.23 -4.87 5.50
CA GLN A 231 -21.04 -5.36 6.59
C GLN A 231 -20.51 -4.91 7.95
N VAL A 232 -19.22 -5.10 8.22
CA VAL A 232 -18.58 -4.67 9.47
C VAL A 232 -18.73 -3.16 9.67
N LEU A 233 -18.48 -2.35 8.64
CA LEU A 233 -18.61 -0.89 8.73
C LEU A 233 -20.06 -0.46 9.01
N ASN A 234 -21.04 -1.07 8.35
CA ASN A 234 -22.46 -0.79 8.58
C ASN A 234 -22.91 -1.20 10.00
N GLU A 235 -22.38 -2.30 10.56
CA GLU A 235 -22.62 -2.70 11.95
C GLU A 235 -22.05 -1.69 12.97
N HIS A 236 -21.12 -0.83 12.54
CA HIS A 236 -20.52 0.27 13.32
C HIS A 236 -21.06 1.66 12.90
N ASP A 237 -22.28 1.71 12.35
CA ASP A 237 -22.97 2.95 11.94
C ASP A 237 -22.23 3.76 10.86
N ILE A 238 -21.39 3.14 10.02
CA ILE A 238 -20.70 3.77 8.88
C ILE A 238 -21.36 3.34 7.58
N ASP A 239 -22.09 4.24 6.92
CA ASP A 239 -22.82 3.96 5.68
C ASP A 239 -21.86 3.93 4.46
N THR A 240 -21.60 2.73 3.94
CA THR A 240 -20.68 2.53 2.80
C THR A 240 -21.31 2.84 1.44
N GLU A 241 -22.58 3.19 1.38
CA GLU A 241 -23.23 3.67 0.16
C GLU A 241 -23.28 5.19 0.05
N LYS A 242 -23.32 5.91 1.21
CA LYS A 242 -23.52 7.37 1.24
C LYS A 242 -22.32 8.14 1.79
N GLU A 243 -21.60 7.58 2.77
CA GLU A 243 -20.55 8.30 3.49
C GLU A 243 -19.16 7.97 2.99
N VAL A 244 -18.86 6.67 2.83
CA VAL A 244 -17.51 6.17 2.50
C VAL A 244 -17.57 5.16 1.36
N LEU A 245 -17.01 5.51 0.22
CA LEU A 245 -16.98 4.61 -0.94
C LEU A 245 -15.89 3.56 -0.82
N LEU A 246 -16.27 2.27 -0.82
CA LEU A 246 -15.34 1.15 -0.95
C LEU A 246 -14.97 0.96 -2.44
N CYS A 247 -13.68 1.02 -2.75
CA CYS A 247 -13.15 0.95 -4.10
C CYS A 247 -12.30 -0.32 -4.28
N ASP A 248 -12.46 -0.97 -5.42
CA ASP A 248 -11.62 -2.11 -5.79
C ASP A 248 -10.24 -1.63 -6.26
N THR A 249 -9.26 -2.51 -6.05
CA THR A 249 -7.96 -2.45 -6.71
C THR A 249 -7.77 -3.66 -7.62
N ASP A 250 -6.76 -3.62 -8.46
CA ASP A 250 -6.43 -4.71 -9.38
C ASP A 250 -4.92 -4.96 -9.42
N LYS A 251 -4.55 -6.19 -9.76
CA LYS A 251 -3.13 -6.61 -9.89
C LYS A 251 -2.43 -6.10 -11.15
N ALA A 252 -3.18 -5.64 -12.15
CA ALA A 252 -2.66 -5.32 -13.48
C ALA A 252 -3.38 -4.16 -14.19
N GLN A 253 -4.36 -3.56 -13.53
CA GLN A 253 -5.14 -2.43 -14.04
C GLN A 253 -5.14 -1.29 -13.03
N ALA A 254 -4.69 -0.12 -13.46
CA ALA A 254 -4.66 1.07 -12.61
C ALA A 254 -6.07 1.57 -12.29
N THR A 255 -6.29 2.04 -11.07
CA THR A 255 -7.51 2.79 -10.74
C THR A 255 -7.46 4.17 -11.42
N PRO A 256 -8.61 4.77 -11.77
CA PRO A 256 -8.62 6.16 -12.19
C PRO A 256 -7.93 7.07 -11.16
N ILE A 257 -7.31 8.16 -11.65
CA ILE A 257 -6.75 9.17 -10.73
C ILE A 257 -7.88 9.77 -9.91
N TYR A 258 -7.70 9.75 -8.60
CA TYR A 258 -8.59 10.43 -7.66
C TYR A 258 -7.87 11.65 -7.06
N THR A 259 -8.55 12.81 -7.12
CA THR A 259 -8.09 14.07 -6.51
C THR A 259 -8.82 14.30 -5.19
N LEU A 260 -8.06 14.53 -4.12
CA LEU A 260 -8.58 14.81 -2.78
C LEU A 260 -8.95 16.28 -2.62
#